data_136dd258d09fa4a7264fb0df4b45d02c
#
_entry.id   136dd258d09fa4a7264fb0df4b45d02c
#
_cell.length_a   1.000
_cell.length_b   1.000
_cell.length_c   1.000
_cell.angle_alpha   90.00
_cell.angle_beta   90.00
_cell.angle_gamma   90.00
#
_symmetry.space_group_name_H-M   'P 1'
#
loop_
_entity.id
_entity.type
_entity.pdbx_description
1 polymer ?
#
loop_
_entity_poly.entity_id
_entity_poly.type
_entity_poly.pdbx_seq_one_letter_code
_entity_poly.pdbx_strand_id
1 'polypeptide(L)'
;KLSDDDFIDKKEKIWINLETTFKDIQNPAHFKRNEFLGYEDEISFQNMNEKKWDNVMEDYRDSSLSNKERNTYTTIDSIGDKYKLERQMKLMRIINSGGKLSLGKVDLDLTKILAFNDYEGFRLGAAFNTNENWSDKYSLNAYSAYGFKDETFKFGFGGDYYVNKPYSGRIFAKYSQDVSASGKTPILLQSNYTRLISGAFSNIYNHEYFSYKHYSFGYEQDIFKNVTFNISANYEKQQAEFDYSFLNNIGWYDLYNTQLAIRFAPKDKFIRTPYGKVTVNSGKSVFYAMLTKYWDIFNSDYDPLRFNISYFDVFDTRVGKTNFNVNAGWVEGKMPLMNLYEGQGNAKRNDFLNFGVGGLTNFETMRPGEFYSDRFVSFQLKHIFAGIKVGNKIIFPQFVYRGVLGDMKDRADHQNLEFKTLNHYYHETGVEVNNLIFKTFGLGAFYRLGAYSEEKFQDNFYLKLTVNLNFL
;
A
#
# COMPACT_ATOMS: atom_id res chain seq x y z
N LYS A 1 3.32 -16.91 10.51
CA LYS A 1 3.00 -18.15 11.23
C LYS A 1 4.33 -18.79 11.58
N LEU A 2 4.73 -18.67 12.83
CA LEU A 2 5.65 -19.64 13.40
C LEU A 2 4.97 -20.98 13.16
N SER A 3 5.63 -21.91 12.47
CA SER A 3 5.02 -23.21 12.22
C SER A 3 4.78 -23.88 13.56
N ASP A 4 3.63 -24.48 13.76
CA ASP A 4 3.28 -25.24 14.98
C ASP A 4 4.31 -26.32 15.33
N ASP A 5 5.19 -26.66 14.40
CA ASP A 5 6.23 -27.67 14.56
C ASP A 5 7.52 -27.19 15.26
N ASP A 6 7.74 -25.87 15.36
CA ASP A 6 8.98 -25.31 15.95
C ASP A 6 8.86 -24.96 17.46
N PHE A 7 7.65 -24.99 18.03
CA PHE A 7 7.40 -24.50 19.38
C PHE A 7 7.04 -25.55 20.43
N ILE A 8 6.54 -26.69 20.01
CA ILE A 8 5.98 -27.68 20.93
C ILE A 8 6.43 -29.08 20.49
N ASP A 9 7.24 -29.76 21.29
CA ASP A 9 7.37 -31.21 21.22
C ASP A 9 5.95 -31.78 21.37
N LYS A 10 5.48 -32.58 20.41
CA LYS A 10 4.07 -33.06 20.28
C LYS A 10 3.43 -33.68 21.52
N LYS A 11 4.17 -33.69 22.63
CA LYS A 11 3.74 -34.26 23.92
C LYS A 11 3.44 -33.24 25.00
N GLU A 12 3.78 -31.98 24.85
CA GLU A 12 3.53 -30.95 25.86
C GLU A 12 2.18 -30.27 25.64
N LYS A 13 1.29 -30.37 26.62
CA LYS A 13 0.01 -29.64 26.65
C LYS A 13 0.19 -28.32 27.38
N ILE A 14 -0.13 -27.22 26.70
CA ILE A 14 -0.19 -25.90 27.34
C ILE A 14 -1.59 -25.74 27.96
N TRP A 15 -1.63 -25.53 29.25
CA TRP A 15 -2.85 -25.22 29.99
C TRP A 15 -2.87 -23.73 30.31
N ILE A 16 -3.92 -23.03 29.90
CA ILE A 16 -4.15 -21.62 30.21
C ILE A 16 -5.33 -21.57 31.18
N ASN A 17 -5.07 -21.11 32.42
CA ASN A 17 -6.11 -20.76 33.35
C ASN A 17 -6.43 -19.28 33.24
N LEU A 18 -7.68 -18.96 32.94
CA LEU A 18 -8.21 -17.59 32.97
C LEU A 18 -9.17 -17.47 34.14
N GLU A 19 -8.85 -16.57 35.06
CA GLU A 19 -9.73 -16.21 36.17
C GLU A 19 -10.22 -14.77 35.96
N THR A 20 -11.52 -14.57 35.98
CA THR A 20 -12.14 -13.26 35.78
C THR A 20 -12.93 -12.89 37.03
N THR A 21 -12.55 -11.83 37.68
CA THR A 21 -13.22 -11.30 38.88
C THR A 21 -14.02 -10.07 38.51
N PHE A 22 -15.31 -10.04 38.88
CA PHE A 22 -16.17 -8.88 38.69
C PHE A 22 -16.32 -8.14 40.03
N LYS A 23 -15.98 -6.85 40.04
CA LYS A 23 -16.10 -5.94 41.19
C LYS A 23 -17.11 -4.85 40.85
N ASP A 24 -17.78 -4.28 41.90
CA ASP A 24 -18.69 -3.14 41.75
C ASP A 24 -19.88 -3.39 40.80
N ILE A 25 -20.49 -4.54 40.91
CA ILE A 25 -21.67 -4.91 40.11
C ILE A 25 -22.85 -4.00 40.49
N GLN A 26 -23.35 -3.23 39.53
CA GLN A 26 -24.55 -2.41 39.68
C GLN A 26 -25.79 -3.12 39.13
N ASN A 27 -26.84 -3.27 39.96
CA ASN A 27 -28.11 -3.82 39.55
C ASN A 27 -29.28 -3.02 40.23
N PRO A 28 -30.17 -2.31 39.48
CA PRO A 28 -30.22 -2.25 38.01
C PRO A 28 -29.11 -1.38 37.41
N ALA A 29 -28.61 -1.81 36.27
CA ALA A 29 -27.66 -1.03 35.49
C ALA A 29 -28.37 0.17 34.81
N HIS A 30 -27.83 1.36 34.97
CA HIS A 30 -28.33 2.58 34.33
C HIS A 30 -27.43 2.94 33.14
N PHE A 31 -27.90 2.67 31.94
CA PHE A 31 -27.21 3.03 30.71
C PHE A 31 -27.85 4.23 30.03
N LYS A 32 -27.04 5.13 29.51
CA LYS A 32 -27.53 6.18 28.61
C LYS A 32 -27.68 5.60 27.19
N ARG A 33 -28.75 6.02 26.49
CA ARG A 33 -29.06 5.55 25.14
C ARG A 33 -27.89 5.66 24.16
N ASN A 34 -26.99 6.59 24.38
CA ASN A 34 -25.80 6.85 23.54
C ASN A 34 -24.63 5.89 23.81
N GLU A 35 -24.63 5.16 24.95
CA GLU A 35 -23.54 4.24 25.30
C GLU A 35 -23.49 3.01 24.40
N PHE A 36 -24.61 2.67 23.77
CA PHE A 36 -24.72 1.56 22.81
C PHE A 36 -24.72 2.00 21.34
N LEU A 37 -24.59 3.31 21.06
CA LEU A 37 -24.47 3.83 19.69
C LEU A 37 -23.02 3.88 19.20
N GLY A 38 -22.08 3.47 20.05
CA GLY A 38 -20.67 3.33 19.72
C GLY A 38 -20.38 2.10 18.86
N TYR A 39 -19.16 2.03 18.36
CA TYR A 39 -18.67 0.85 17.64
C TYR A 39 -18.39 -0.29 18.64
N GLU A 40 -18.66 -1.53 18.21
CA GLU A 40 -18.59 -2.73 19.06
C GLU A 40 -17.21 -3.00 19.70
N ASP A 41 -16.15 -2.39 19.21
CA ASP A 41 -14.76 -2.64 19.63
C ASP A 41 -14.03 -1.33 20.01
N GLU A 42 -14.55 -0.56 20.98
CA GLU A 42 -13.86 0.61 21.51
C GLU A 42 -13.09 0.24 22.78
N ILE A 43 -11.76 0.22 22.73
CA ILE A 43 -10.90 0.04 23.89
C ILE A 43 -10.37 1.40 24.31
N SER A 44 -10.73 1.85 25.51
CA SER A 44 -10.19 3.07 26.11
C SER A 44 -8.97 2.74 26.95
N PHE A 45 -7.79 3.23 26.54
CA PHE A 45 -6.58 3.18 27.35
C PHE A 45 -6.37 4.54 28.02
N GLN A 46 -6.24 4.56 29.34
CA GLN A 46 -5.75 5.75 30.02
C GLN A 46 -4.24 5.87 29.81
N ASN A 47 -3.72 7.11 29.71
CA ASN A 47 -2.29 7.39 29.57
C ASN A 47 -1.51 6.83 30.77
N MET A 48 -0.97 5.62 30.65
CA MET A 48 -0.15 4.99 31.67
C MET A 48 1.24 4.70 31.10
N ASN A 49 2.28 5.21 31.77
CA ASN A 49 3.67 4.81 31.54
C ASN A 49 3.85 3.35 31.96
N GLU A 50 4.77 2.60 31.33
CA GLU A 50 5.06 1.18 31.64
C GLU A 50 5.21 0.90 33.15
N LYS A 51 5.92 1.77 33.90
CA LYS A 51 6.06 1.67 35.36
C LYS A 51 4.75 1.83 36.15
N LYS A 52 3.73 2.47 35.57
CA LYS A 52 2.40 2.56 36.18
C LYS A 52 1.58 1.30 35.96
N TRP A 53 1.82 0.56 34.88
CA TRP A 53 1.11 -0.69 34.59
C TRP A 53 1.40 -1.75 35.65
N ASP A 54 2.66 -1.92 36.05
CA ASP A 54 3.05 -2.88 37.10
C ASP A 54 2.35 -2.57 38.41
N ASN A 55 2.33 -1.31 38.84
CA ASN A 55 1.64 -0.88 40.04
C ASN A 55 0.13 -1.06 39.94
N VAL A 56 -0.50 -0.70 38.79
CA VAL A 56 -1.94 -0.88 38.54
C VAL A 56 -2.31 -2.36 38.54
N MET A 57 -1.50 -3.21 37.92
CA MET A 57 -1.75 -4.66 37.96
C MET A 57 -1.58 -5.26 39.36
N GLU A 58 -0.73 -4.70 40.20
CA GLU A 58 -0.63 -5.08 41.62
C GLU A 58 -1.89 -4.65 42.42
N ASP A 59 -2.39 -3.44 42.19
CA ASP A 59 -3.57 -2.90 42.87
C ASP A 59 -4.87 -3.64 42.48
N TYR A 60 -4.95 -4.15 41.25
CA TYR A 60 -6.14 -4.91 40.76
C TYR A 60 -6.06 -6.41 41.04
N ARG A 61 -4.95 -6.95 41.54
CA ARG A 61 -4.85 -8.35 41.91
C ARG A 61 -5.53 -8.60 43.26
N ASP A 62 -6.29 -9.69 43.32
CA ASP A 62 -6.91 -10.13 44.59
C ASP A 62 -5.91 -10.79 45.54
N SER A 63 -4.77 -11.27 45.01
CA SER A 63 -3.70 -11.90 45.82
C SER A 63 -2.34 -11.62 45.18
N SER A 64 -1.27 -11.65 45.98
CA SER A 64 0.10 -11.56 45.52
C SER A 64 0.47 -12.75 44.63
N LEU A 65 1.35 -12.54 43.65
CA LEU A 65 1.81 -13.59 42.73
C LEU A 65 2.44 -14.75 43.53
N SER A 66 1.96 -15.94 43.26
CA SER A 66 2.57 -17.19 43.75
C SER A 66 3.97 -17.38 43.12
N ASN A 67 4.80 -18.20 43.74
CA ASN A 67 6.13 -18.53 43.22
C ASN A 67 6.05 -19.19 41.81
N LYS A 68 4.97 -19.95 41.51
CA LYS A 68 4.74 -20.56 40.21
C LYS A 68 4.51 -19.49 39.16
N GLU A 69 3.71 -18.48 39.45
CA GLU A 69 3.42 -17.37 38.54
C GLU A 69 4.67 -16.52 38.28
N ARG A 70 5.45 -16.19 39.31
CA ARG A 70 6.73 -15.50 39.14
C ARG A 70 7.69 -16.27 38.22
N ASN A 71 7.80 -17.60 38.45
CA ASN A 71 8.63 -18.45 37.61
C ASN A 71 8.11 -18.53 36.18
N THR A 72 6.81 -18.37 35.97
CA THR A 72 6.25 -18.30 34.63
C THR A 72 6.71 -17.03 33.88
N TYR A 73 6.75 -15.87 34.53
CA TYR A 73 7.29 -14.65 33.95
C TYR A 73 8.75 -14.81 33.53
N THR A 74 9.59 -15.31 34.43
CA THR A 74 11.02 -15.53 34.10
C THR A 74 11.22 -16.58 33.00
N THR A 75 10.37 -17.58 32.93
CA THR A 75 10.40 -18.56 31.85
C THR A 75 9.99 -17.96 30.51
N ILE A 76 8.93 -17.14 30.49
CA ILE A 76 8.48 -16.41 29.31
C ILE A 76 9.57 -15.47 28.81
N ASP A 77 10.22 -14.71 29.70
CA ASP A 77 11.32 -13.82 29.34
C ASP A 77 12.51 -14.59 28.76
N SER A 78 12.88 -15.73 29.39
CA SER A 78 13.93 -16.62 28.85
C SER A 78 13.60 -17.18 27.45
N ILE A 79 12.33 -17.53 27.20
CA ILE A 79 11.86 -17.98 25.90
C ILE A 79 11.90 -16.80 24.91
N GLY A 80 11.45 -15.62 25.33
CA GLY A 80 11.52 -14.38 24.56
C GLY A 80 12.92 -14.07 24.05
N ASP A 81 13.89 -14.14 24.94
CA ASP A 81 15.32 -13.92 24.65
C ASP A 81 15.88 -15.00 23.72
N LYS A 82 15.62 -16.27 24.02
CA LYS A 82 16.08 -17.41 23.23
C LYS A 82 15.63 -17.32 21.77
N TYR A 83 14.38 -16.96 21.53
CA TYR A 83 13.80 -16.82 20.20
C TYR A 83 13.89 -15.42 19.62
N LYS A 84 14.51 -14.47 20.32
CA LYS A 84 14.65 -13.07 19.91
C LYS A 84 13.30 -12.44 19.55
N LEU A 85 12.26 -12.73 20.31
CA LEU A 85 10.88 -12.31 20.04
C LEU A 85 10.77 -10.78 19.95
N GLU A 86 11.51 -10.05 20.81
CA GLU A 86 11.52 -8.59 20.77
C GLU A 86 12.02 -8.04 19.42
N ARG A 87 13.05 -8.67 18.83
CA ARG A 87 13.55 -8.30 17.51
C ARG A 87 12.52 -8.58 16.41
N GLN A 88 11.83 -9.70 16.49
CA GLN A 88 10.75 -10.04 15.53
C GLN A 88 9.58 -9.08 15.68
N MET A 89 9.18 -8.74 16.90
CA MET A 89 8.12 -7.75 17.16
C MET A 89 8.49 -6.35 16.64
N LYS A 90 9.75 -5.92 16.81
CA LYS A 90 10.25 -4.66 16.23
C LYS A 90 10.16 -4.67 14.70
N LEU A 91 10.57 -5.77 14.06
CA LEU A 91 10.46 -5.91 12.60
C LEU A 91 9.01 -5.88 12.13
N MET A 92 8.12 -6.61 12.81
CA MET A 92 6.68 -6.59 12.52
C MET A 92 6.09 -5.19 12.68
N ARG A 93 6.48 -4.45 13.71
CA ARG A 93 6.05 -3.06 13.93
C ARG A 93 6.47 -2.17 12.77
N ILE A 94 7.71 -2.30 12.29
CA ILE A 94 8.20 -1.56 11.10
C ILE A 94 7.37 -1.91 9.87
N ILE A 95 7.09 -3.19 9.61
CA ILE A 95 6.29 -3.63 8.47
C ILE A 95 4.85 -3.09 8.56
N ASN A 96 4.21 -3.23 9.72
CA ASN A 96 2.82 -2.79 9.93
C ASN A 96 2.67 -1.27 9.89
N SER A 97 3.71 -0.53 10.29
CA SER A 97 3.74 0.94 10.19
C SER A 97 4.03 1.44 8.76
N GLY A 98 4.24 0.53 7.79
CA GLY A 98 4.60 0.88 6.41
C GLY A 98 6.06 1.32 6.26
N GLY A 99 6.97 0.75 7.07
CA GLY A 99 8.41 1.01 6.98
C GLY A 99 8.93 2.09 7.93
N LYS A 100 8.18 2.44 8.97
CA LYS A 100 8.60 3.47 9.93
C LYS A 100 9.37 2.86 11.11
N LEU A 101 10.56 3.40 11.38
CA LEU A 101 11.39 3.08 12.54
C LEU A 101 11.28 4.21 13.57
N SER A 102 10.74 3.91 14.75
CA SER A 102 10.57 4.90 15.80
C SER A 102 11.89 5.22 16.51
N LEU A 103 12.22 6.51 16.59
CA LEU A 103 13.39 7.10 17.25
C LEU A 103 12.93 8.08 18.35
N GLY A 104 12.11 7.62 19.26
CA GLY A 104 11.54 8.44 20.32
C GLY A 104 10.39 9.31 19.84
N LYS A 105 10.55 10.63 19.72
CA LYS A 105 9.50 11.57 19.26
C LYS A 105 9.36 11.66 17.75
N VAL A 106 10.25 11.01 17.01
CA VAL A 106 10.31 11.06 15.55
C VAL A 106 10.44 9.64 15.01
N ASP A 107 9.78 9.37 13.91
CA ASP A 107 9.89 8.13 13.15
C ASP A 107 10.68 8.39 11.86
N LEU A 108 11.68 7.53 11.59
CA LEU A 108 12.39 7.49 10.32
C LEU A 108 11.63 6.62 9.33
N ASP A 109 11.29 7.16 8.15
CA ASP A 109 10.63 6.41 7.07
C ASP A 109 11.67 5.73 6.18
N LEU A 110 11.84 4.42 6.38
CA LEU A 110 12.83 3.60 5.67
C LEU A 110 12.52 3.46 4.17
N THR A 111 11.26 3.67 3.75
CA THR A 111 10.85 3.56 2.34
C THR A 111 11.42 4.65 1.44
N LYS A 112 11.89 5.73 2.05
CA LYS A 112 12.44 6.90 1.35
C LYS A 112 13.97 6.95 1.36
N ILE A 113 14.63 6.00 2.04
CA ILE A 113 16.10 6.04 2.18
C ILE A 113 16.78 5.68 0.87
N LEU A 114 16.34 4.59 0.23
CA LEU A 114 16.95 4.10 -0.99
C LEU A 114 15.86 3.69 -1.99
N ALA A 115 15.99 4.19 -3.22
CA ALA A 115 15.19 3.76 -4.36
C ALA A 115 16.07 3.66 -5.60
N PHE A 116 15.60 2.93 -6.59
CA PHE A 116 16.25 2.81 -7.90
C PHE A 116 15.18 2.82 -9.00
N ASN A 117 15.40 3.62 -10.02
CA ASN A 117 14.65 3.61 -11.27
C ASN A 117 15.53 4.08 -12.43
N ASP A 118 15.10 3.80 -13.66
CA ASP A 118 15.91 4.10 -14.84
C ASP A 118 16.09 5.61 -15.12
N TYR A 119 15.21 6.47 -14.56
CA TYR A 119 15.31 7.92 -14.71
C TYR A 119 16.31 8.55 -13.72
N GLU A 120 16.14 8.32 -12.41
CA GLU A 120 16.98 8.90 -11.36
C GLU A 120 18.29 8.12 -11.13
N GLY A 121 18.37 6.87 -11.62
CA GLY A 121 19.39 5.91 -11.20
C GLY A 121 19.18 5.52 -9.73
N PHE A 122 20.23 5.56 -8.94
CA PHE A 122 20.11 5.47 -7.49
C PHE A 122 19.56 6.78 -6.92
N ARG A 123 18.62 6.65 -5.98
CA ARG A 123 18.08 7.75 -5.21
C ARG A 123 18.34 7.48 -3.74
N LEU A 124 19.03 8.40 -3.07
CA LEU A 124 19.30 8.36 -1.65
C LEU A 124 18.54 9.49 -0.95
N GLY A 125 17.86 9.18 0.13
CA GLY A 125 17.06 10.17 0.83
C GLY A 125 16.93 9.91 2.32
N ALA A 126 16.25 10.82 3.00
CA ALA A 126 15.83 10.69 4.39
C ALA A 126 14.43 11.27 4.53
N ALA A 127 13.61 10.63 5.34
CA ALA A 127 12.27 11.14 5.64
C ALA A 127 11.94 10.91 7.11
N PHE A 128 11.36 11.92 7.73
CA PHE A 128 11.03 11.95 9.15
C PHE A 128 9.57 12.34 9.34
N ASN A 129 8.94 11.69 10.31
CA ASN A 129 7.59 12.02 10.76
C ASN A 129 7.62 12.17 12.26
N THR A 130 6.98 13.19 12.81
CA THR A 130 6.74 13.24 14.25
C THR A 130 5.66 12.21 14.61
N ASN A 131 5.75 11.67 15.83
CA ASN A 131 4.84 10.64 16.30
C ASN A 131 4.06 11.08 17.56
N GLU A 132 3.32 10.16 18.15
CA GLU A 132 2.47 10.39 19.33
C GLU A 132 3.24 10.83 20.58
N ASN A 133 4.53 10.44 20.68
CA ASN A 133 5.39 10.89 21.79
C ASN A 133 5.75 12.38 21.68
N TRP A 134 5.56 12.99 20.52
CA TRP A 134 5.73 14.43 20.30
C TRP A 134 4.44 15.18 20.51
N SER A 135 3.35 14.74 19.89
CA SER A 135 2.04 15.37 20.02
C SER A 135 0.90 14.42 19.63
N ASP A 136 -0.18 14.46 20.42
CA ASP A 136 -1.40 13.73 20.11
C ASP A 136 -2.27 14.41 19.05
N LYS A 137 -2.09 15.72 18.85
CA LYS A 137 -2.94 16.55 17.97
C LYS A 137 -2.30 16.88 16.63
N TYR A 138 -0.98 16.91 16.56
CA TYR A 138 -0.24 17.35 15.39
C TYR A 138 0.77 16.29 14.96
N SER A 139 0.94 16.10 13.67
CA SER A 139 2.04 15.35 13.09
C SER A 139 2.67 16.18 11.99
N LEU A 140 3.99 16.29 11.98
CA LEU A 140 4.76 16.94 10.93
C LEU A 140 5.56 15.86 10.19
N ASN A 141 5.66 16.01 8.88
CA ASN A 141 6.48 15.14 8.05
C ASN A 141 7.34 15.97 7.11
N ALA A 142 8.54 15.47 6.84
CA ALA A 142 9.44 16.07 5.86
C ALA A 142 10.32 14.99 5.26
N TYR A 143 10.67 15.13 3.99
CA TYR A 143 11.68 14.31 3.33
C TYR A 143 12.55 15.14 2.42
N SER A 144 13.77 14.64 2.18
CA SER A 144 14.64 15.09 1.10
C SER A 144 15.33 13.88 0.49
N ALA A 145 15.55 13.93 -0.82
CA ALA A 145 16.23 12.86 -1.56
C ALA A 145 17.03 13.46 -2.72
N TYR A 146 18.10 12.79 -3.10
CA TYR A 146 18.94 13.13 -4.23
C TYR A 146 18.99 11.98 -5.22
N GLY A 147 18.70 12.24 -6.48
CA GLY A 147 18.85 11.30 -7.58
C GLY A 147 20.23 11.47 -8.20
N PHE A 148 20.98 10.37 -8.34
CA PHE A 148 22.38 10.44 -8.81
C PHE A 148 22.51 10.58 -10.32
N LYS A 149 21.51 10.15 -11.08
CA LYS A 149 21.57 10.23 -12.55
C LYS A 149 20.98 11.53 -13.09
N ASP A 150 19.91 12.03 -12.48
CA ASP A 150 19.28 13.30 -12.83
C ASP A 150 19.85 14.50 -12.05
N GLU A 151 20.77 14.24 -11.11
CA GLU A 151 21.53 15.23 -10.34
C GLU A 151 20.65 16.28 -9.63
N THR A 152 19.45 15.89 -9.23
CA THR A 152 18.43 16.80 -8.71
C THR A 152 18.02 16.45 -7.29
N PHE A 153 17.84 17.49 -6.45
CA PHE A 153 17.23 17.36 -5.15
C PHE A 153 15.70 17.36 -5.24
N LYS A 154 15.08 16.44 -4.53
CA LYS A 154 13.65 16.33 -4.33
C LYS A 154 13.36 16.50 -2.85
N PHE A 155 12.27 17.14 -2.51
CA PHE A 155 11.89 17.35 -1.13
C PHE A 155 10.40 17.57 -0.98
N GLY A 156 9.92 17.38 0.24
CA GLY A 156 8.55 17.67 0.58
C GLY A 156 8.38 17.77 2.09
N PHE A 157 7.36 18.47 2.48
CA PHE A 157 6.98 18.63 3.87
C PHE A 157 5.46 18.74 3.99
N GLY A 158 4.96 18.44 5.17
CA GLY A 158 3.54 18.54 5.44
C GLY A 158 3.23 18.46 6.92
N GLY A 159 1.97 18.64 7.22
CA GLY A 159 1.45 18.50 8.56
C GLY A 159 0.03 17.97 8.56
N ASP A 160 -0.29 17.24 9.62
CA ASP A 160 -1.62 16.75 9.90
C ASP A 160 -2.08 17.33 11.25
N TYR A 161 -3.32 17.80 11.31
CA TYR A 161 -4.02 18.14 12.54
C TYR A 161 -5.14 17.15 12.77
N TYR A 162 -5.04 16.37 13.85
CA TYR A 162 -6.03 15.35 14.20
C TYR A 162 -7.22 15.96 14.92
N VAL A 163 -8.36 16.03 14.23
CA VAL A 163 -9.63 16.48 14.79
C VAL A 163 -10.28 15.38 15.61
N ASN A 164 -10.17 14.14 15.14
CA ASN A 164 -10.75 12.94 15.79
C ASN A 164 -9.91 11.70 15.46
N LYS A 165 -8.88 11.44 16.25
CA LYS A 165 -7.96 10.32 16.03
C LYS A 165 -8.63 8.94 15.99
N PRO A 166 -9.54 8.58 16.92
CA PRO A 166 -10.23 7.29 16.88
C PRO A 166 -10.97 7.02 15.57
N TYR A 167 -11.41 8.05 14.89
CA TYR A 167 -12.11 7.98 13.60
C TYR A 167 -11.22 8.42 12.43
N SER A 168 -9.91 8.40 12.61
CA SER A 168 -8.93 8.83 11.60
C SER A 168 -9.16 10.26 11.09
N GLY A 169 -9.93 11.08 11.86
CA GLY A 169 -10.30 12.45 11.49
C GLY A 169 -9.10 13.38 11.51
N ARG A 170 -8.68 13.87 10.34
CA ARG A 170 -7.52 14.78 10.22
C ARG A 170 -7.69 15.78 9.09
N ILE A 171 -7.22 17.00 9.33
CA ILE A 171 -6.96 18.01 8.32
C ILE A 171 -5.48 17.91 7.97
N PHE A 172 -5.14 17.99 6.70
CA PHE A 172 -3.75 17.93 6.27
C PHE A 172 -3.41 19.03 5.26
N ALA A 173 -2.15 19.46 5.29
CA ALA A 173 -1.55 20.31 4.29
C ALA A 173 -0.18 19.74 3.91
N LYS A 174 0.13 19.67 2.60
CA LYS A 174 1.35 19.07 2.08
C LYS A 174 1.89 19.84 0.91
N TYR A 175 3.21 19.90 0.83
CA TYR A 175 3.95 20.36 -0.32
C TYR A 175 4.98 19.31 -0.71
N SER A 176 5.17 19.11 -2.00
CA SER A 176 6.27 18.30 -2.53
C SER A 176 6.75 18.81 -3.86
N GLN A 177 8.05 18.75 -4.07
CA GLN A 177 8.72 18.91 -5.34
C GLN A 177 9.50 17.62 -5.60
N ASP A 178 9.09 16.87 -6.61
CA ASP A 178 9.60 15.53 -6.86
C ASP A 178 9.40 15.13 -8.32
N VAL A 179 9.75 13.91 -8.67
CA VAL A 179 9.50 13.29 -9.97
C VAL A 179 8.58 12.09 -9.83
N SER A 180 7.80 11.82 -10.86
CA SER A 180 6.92 10.66 -10.90
C SER A 180 6.86 10.07 -12.30
N ALA A 181 6.61 8.78 -12.40
CA ALA A 181 6.31 8.15 -13.68
C ALA A 181 4.92 8.57 -14.17
N SER A 182 4.80 8.78 -15.48
CA SER A 182 3.57 9.19 -16.15
C SER A 182 2.47 8.14 -16.10
N GLY A 183 1.21 8.56 -16.14
CA GLY A 183 0.06 7.68 -16.34
C GLY A 183 -0.29 6.77 -15.17
N LYS A 184 0.20 7.04 -13.96
CA LYS A 184 -0.12 6.21 -12.79
C LYS A 184 -1.61 6.27 -12.45
N THR A 185 -2.19 5.10 -12.20
CA THR A 185 -3.51 5.02 -11.60
C THR A 185 -3.42 5.43 -10.14
N PRO A 186 -4.11 6.49 -9.70
CA PRO A 186 -4.03 6.94 -8.32
C PRO A 186 -4.75 5.94 -7.41
N ILE A 187 -4.03 5.42 -6.42
CA ILE A 187 -4.58 4.58 -5.34
C ILE A 187 -4.24 5.27 -4.03
N LEU A 188 -5.16 6.11 -3.52
CA LEU A 188 -4.89 6.97 -2.37
C LEU A 188 -4.88 6.24 -1.03
N LEU A 189 -5.66 5.20 -0.87
CA LEU A 189 -5.94 4.57 0.42
C LEU A 189 -5.42 3.12 0.49
N GLN A 190 -4.21 2.89 -0.02
CA GLN A 190 -3.55 1.58 0.08
C GLN A 190 -3.20 1.23 1.54
N SER A 191 -3.20 -0.06 1.85
CA SER A 191 -2.63 -0.53 3.12
C SER A 191 -1.13 -0.21 3.19
N ASN A 192 -0.61 -0.02 4.40
CA ASN A 192 0.82 0.26 4.62
C ASN A 192 1.72 -0.83 4.02
N TYR A 193 1.33 -2.09 4.11
CA TYR A 193 2.04 -3.23 3.52
C TYR A 193 2.11 -3.16 1.98
N THR A 194 0.99 -2.90 1.32
CA THR A 194 0.94 -2.75 -0.15
C THR A 194 1.80 -1.58 -0.61
N ARG A 195 1.77 -0.47 0.12
CA ARG A 195 2.58 0.73 -0.17
C ARG A 195 4.09 0.44 -0.07
N LEU A 196 4.50 -0.34 0.92
CA LEU A 196 5.89 -0.70 1.14
C LEU A 196 6.47 -1.53 -0.01
N ILE A 197 5.70 -2.51 -0.51
CA ILE A 197 6.13 -3.40 -1.59
C ILE A 197 6.01 -2.74 -2.97
N SER A 198 4.89 -2.08 -3.24
CA SER A 198 4.68 -1.44 -4.55
C SER A 198 5.64 -0.26 -4.78
N GLY A 199 5.99 0.48 -3.72
CA GLY A 199 6.91 1.61 -3.83
C GLY A 199 8.33 1.23 -4.23
N ALA A 200 8.79 0.04 -3.87
CA ALA A 200 10.17 -0.39 -4.11
C ALA A 200 10.43 -0.88 -5.54
N PHE A 201 9.42 -1.46 -6.23
CA PHE A 201 9.65 -2.20 -7.47
C PHE A 201 8.74 -1.83 -8.65
N SER A 202 7.75 -0.95 -8.46
CA SER A 202 6.70 -0.73 -9.47
C SER A 202 7.11 0.10 -10.69
N ASN A 203 8.25 0.78 -10.67
CA ASN A 203 8.64 1.73 -11.72
C ASN A 203 10.11 1.64 -12.13
N ILE A 204 10.73 0.48 -11.90
CA ILE A 204 12.18 0.32 -12.18
C ILE A 204 12.49 0.60 -13.65
N TYR A 205 11.62 0.19 -14.56
CA TYR A 205 11.86 0.25 -16.00
C TYR A 205 11.06 1.33 -16.73
N ASN A 206 10.37 2.21 -16.02
CA ASN A 206 9.66 3.31 -16.67
C ASN A 206 10.66 4.41 -17.10
N HIS A 207 10.46 4.97 -18.30
CA HIS A 207 11.28 6.03 -18.84
C HIS A 207 10.56 7.38 -18.92
N GLU A 208 9.24 7.38 -18.99
CA GLU A 208 8.42 8.60 -19.08
C GLU A 208 8.17 9.15 -17.68
N TYR A 209 9.09 10.00 -17.23
CA TYR A 209 8.98 10.71 -15.95
C TYR A 209 8.59 12.16 -16.16
N PHE A 210 7.96 12.75 -15.16
CA PHE A 210 7.67 14.17 -15.09
C PHE A 210 8.08 14.74 -13.73
N SER A 211 8.59 15.97 -13.77
CA SER A 211 8.81 16.78 -12.58
C SER A 211 7.53 17.45 -12.15
N TYR A 212 7.31 17.58 -10.86
CA TYR A 212 6.13 18.25 -10.33
C TYR A 212 6.40 19.06 -9.07
N LYS A 213 5.57 20.12 -8.90
CA LYS A 213 5.38 20.82 -7.64
C LYS A 213 3.92 20.64 -7.26
N HIS A 214 3.66 20.03 -6.11
CA HIS A 214 2.31 19.66 -5.67
C HIS A 214 2.02 20.26 -4.31
N TYR A 215 0.91 21.01 -4.23
CA TYR A 215 0.32 21.52 -3.02
C TYR A 215 -1.01 20.83 -2.80
N SER A 216 -1.24 20.31 -1.61
CA SER A 216 -2.46 19.60 -1.26
C SER A 216 -2.96 20.08 0.10
N PHE A 217 -4.25 20.37 0.18
CA PHE A 217 -4.96 20.65 1.42
C PHE A 217 -6.23 19.80 1.46
N GLY A 218 -6.50 19.14 2.58
CA GLY A 218 -7.67 18.27 2.61
C GLY A 218 -8.06 17.80 4.01
N TYR A 219 -9.14 17.03 4.00
CA TYR A 219 -9.73 16.40 5.18
C TYR A 219 -10.00 14.93 4.93
N GLU A 220 -9.71 14.10 5.93
CA GLU A 220 -9.96 12.66 5.90
C GLU A 220 -10.62 12.21 7.20
N GLN A 221 -11.61 11.33 7.11
CA GLN A 221 -12.27 10.75 8.28
C GLN A 221 -12.96 9.42 7.96
N ASP A 222 -13.03 8.54 8.95
CA ASP A 222 -13.96 7.40 8.95
C ASP A 222 -15.38 7.91 9.25
N ILE A 223 -16.28 7.86 8.27
CA ILE A 223 -17.67 8.35 8.41
C ILE A 223 -18.63 7.27 8.88
N PHE A 224 -18.35 6.01 8.55
CA PHE A 224 -19.10 4.83 8.98
C PHE A 224 -18.12 3.70 9.31
N LYS A 225 -18.65 2.59 9.86
CA LYS A 225 -17.87 1.37 10.06
C LYS A 225 -17.25 0.94 8.70
N ASN A 226 -15.93 0.86 8.66
CA ASN A 226 -15.17 0.43 7.48
C ASN A 226 -15.27 1.35 6.24
N VAL A 227 -15.76 2.58 6.40
CA VAL A 227 -15.81 3.59 5.33
C VAL A 227 -14.95 4.78 5.69
N THR A 228 -13.89 5.01 4.92
CA THR A 228 -13.05 6.20 5.02
C THR A 228 -13.35 7.14 3.86
N PHE A 229 -13.54 8.40 4.16
CA PHE A 229 -13.80 9.48 3.23
C PHE A 229 -12.60 10.43 3.21
N ASN A 230 -12.25 10.94 2.04
CA ASN A 230 -11.22 11.95 1.86
C ASN A 230 -11.68 13.00 0.86
N ILE A 231 -11.51 14.28 1.20
CA ILE A 231 -11.69 15.40 0.28
C ILE A 231 -10.44 16.25 0.29
N SER A 232 -9.97 16.68 -0.88
CA SER A 232 -8.80 17.55 -0.98
C SER A 232 -8.92 18.53 -2.15
N ALA A 233 -8.31 19.71 -1.97
CA ALA A 233 -8.02 20.66 -3.02
C ALA A 233 -6.52 20.62 -3.30
N ASN A 234 -6.15 20.56 -4.58
CA ASN A 234 -4.79 20.39 -5.00
C ASN A 234 -4.43 21.39 -6.10
N TYR A 235 -3.20 21.87 -6.05
CA TYR A 235 -2.54 22.54 -7.16
C TYR A 235 -1.29 21.76 -7.51
N GLU A 236 -1.14 21.42 -8.76
CA GLU A 236 0.00 20.69 -9.29
C GLU A 236 0.54 21.38 -10.54
N LYS A 237 1.83 21.65 -10.53
CA LYS A 237 2.57 22.15 -11.68
C LYS A 237 3.50 21.07 -12.16
N GLN A 238 3.33 20.62 -13.41
CA GLN A 238 4.00 19.45 -13.99
C GLN A 238 4.76 19.80 -15.24
N GLN A 239 5.88 19.12 -15.49
CA GLN A 239 6.64 19.18 -16.73
C GLN A 239 7.15 17.78 -17.09
N ALA A 240 6.95 17.38 -18.35
CA ALA A 240 7.52 16.13 -18.85
C ALA A 240 9.05 16.21 -18.90
N GLU A 241 9.72 15.14 -18.46
CA GLU A 241 11.19 14.97 -18.54
C GLU A 241 11.59 14.10 -19.74
N PHE A 242 10.70 13.98 -20.71
CA PHE A 242 10.87 13.28 -21.98
C PHE A 242 10.32 14.15 -23.11
N ASP A 243 10.65 13.82 -24.35
CA ASP A 243 10.17 14.58 -25.52
C ASP A 243 8.67 14.41 -25.66
N TYR A 244 7.94 15.46 -25.30
CA TYR A 244 6.49 15.44 -25.23
C TYR A 244 5.91 16.85 -25.37
N SER A 245 4.83 16.98 -26.15
CA SER A 245 3.98 18.16 -26.13
C SER A 245 2.50 17.79 -26.10
N PHE A 246 1.72 18.62 -25.44
CA PHE A 246 0.27 18.48 -25.36
C PHE A 246 -0.38 19.77 -25.83
N LEU A 247 -1.24 19.68 -26.86
CA LEU A 247 -1.86 20.84 -27.51
C LEU A 247 -0.82 21.91 -27.92
N ASN A 248 0.33 21.48 -28.45
CA ASN A 248 1.48 22.29 -28.82
C ASN A 248 2.19 23.01 -27.64
N ASN A 249 1.87 22.70 -26.39
CA ASN A 249 2.59 23.15 -25.22
C ASN A 249 3.68 22.15 -24.81
N ILE A 250 4.94 22.59 -24.71
CA ILE A 250 6.12 21.79 -24.31
C ILE A 250 6.53 22.12 -22.86
N GLY A 251 5.93 23.14 -22.25
CA GLY A 251 6.36 23.68 -20.96
C GLY A 251 5.69 23.03 -19.76
N TRP A 252 5.50 23.88 -18.78
CA TRP A 252 4.80 23.51 -17.55
C TRP A 252 3.29 23.50 -17.76
N TYR A 253 2.64 22.51 -17.16
CA TYR A 253 1.18 22.37 -17.09
C TYR A 253 0.72 22.70 -15.68
N ASP A 254 -0.14 23.69 -15.53
CA ASP A 254 -0.74 24.08 -14.26
C ASP A 254 -2.10 23.41 -14.11
N LEU A 255 -2.32 22.67 -13.02
CA LEU A 255 -3.50 21.86 -12.79
C LEU A 255 -4.09 22.14 -11.41
N TYR A 256 -5.29 22.68 -11.36
CA TYR A 256 -6.06 22.87 -10.13
C TYR A 256 -7.17 21.84 -10.07
N ASN A 257 -7.28 21.11 -8.98
CA ASN A 257 -8.32 20.09 -8.86
C ASN A 257 -8.87 19.97 -7.45
N THR A 258 -10.10 19.49 -7.39
CA THR A 258 -10.75 19.01 -6.16
C THR A 258 -10.95 17.51 -6.30
N GLN A 259 -10.58 16.77 -5.27
CA GLN A 259 -10.62 15.32 -5.24
C GLN A 259 -11.50 14.82 -4.12
N LEU A 260 -12.35 13.84 -4.44
CA LEU A 260 -13.21 13.14 -3.52
C LEU A 260 -12.88 11.65 -3.60
N ALA A 261 -12.55 11.03 -2.47
CA ALA A 261 -12.24 9.62 -2.43
C ALA A 261 -12.96 8.90 -1.30
N ILE A 262 -13.40 7.68 -1.58
CA ILE A 262 -14.06 6.79 -0.63
C ILE A 262 -13.35 5.44 -0.66
N ARG A 263 -13.03 4.91 0.51
CA ARG A 263 -12.57 3.55 0.71
C ARG A 263 -13.59 2.80 1.58
N PHE A 264 -14.07 1.67 1.08
CA PHE A 264 -14.95 0.76 1.81
C PHE A 264 -14.29 -0.61 1.95
N ALA A 265 -14.06 -1.05 3.18
CA ALA A 265 -13.38 -2.32 3.47
C ALA A 265 -14.17 -3.15 4.50
N PRO A 266 -15.28 -3.80 4.08
CA PRO A 266 -16.26 -4.44 4.97
C PRO A 266 -15.68 -5.55 5.84
N LYS A 267 -14.58 -6.16 5.41
CA LYS A 267 -13.94 -7.28 6.12
C LYS A 267 -12.77 -6.83 7.02
N ASP A 268 -12.43 -5.52 7.05
CA ASP A 268 -11.41 -5.00 7.97
C ASP A 268 -11.88 -5.12 9.41
N LYS A 269 -11.01 -5.68 10.26
CA LYS A 269 -11.17 -5.66 11.71
C LYS A 269 -10.18 -4.67 12.30
N PHE A 270 -10.67 -3.76 13.12
CA PHE A 270 -9.85 -2.74 13.76
C PHE A 270 -10.34 -2.47 15.18
N ILE A 271 -9.42 -1.98 15.99
CA ILE A 271 -9.66 -1.48 17.33
C ILE A 271 -9.50 0.03 17.30
N ARG A 272 -10.43 0.77 17.89
CA ARG A 272 -10.29 2.20 18.10
C ARG A 272 -9.70 2.46 19.49
N THR A 273 -8.62 3.21 19.49
CA THR A 273 -7.97 3.65 20.72
C THR A 273 -7.97 5.18 20.76
N PRO A 274 -7.77 5.82 21.92
CA PRO A 274 -7.59 7.28 22.00
C PRO A 274 -6.45 7.80 21.11
N TYR A 275 -5.47 6.94 20.80
CA TYR A 275 -4.31 7.26 19.97
C TYR A 275 -4.54 7.03 18.46
N GLY A 276 -5.68 6.45 18.10
CA GLY A 276 -6.03 6.21 16.70
C GLY A 276 -6.61 4.82 16.45
N LYS A 277 -6.85 4.54 15.18
CA LYS A 277 -7.36 3.27 14.68
C LYS A 277 -6.21 2.30 14.42
N VAL A 278 -6.26 1.14 15.06
CA VAL A 278 -5.32 0.05 14.85
C VAL A 278 -6.02 -1.07 14.08
N THR A 279 -5.58 -1.34 12.86
CA THR A 279 -6.10 -2.44 12.06
C THR A 279 -5.52 -3.76 12.54
N VAL A 280 -6.37 -4.65 13.08
CA VAL A 280 -5.99 -5.97 13.59
C VAL A 280 -5.91 -6.99 12.46
N ASN A 281 -6.82 -6.89 11.48
CA ASN A 281 -6.85 -7.74 10.31
C ASN A 281 -7.24 -6.88 9.10
N SER A 282 -6.32 -6.68 8.17
CA SER A 282 -6.55 -5.87 6.99
C SER A 282 -7.13 -6.69 5.83
N GLY A 283 -8.11 -6.09 5.25
CA GLY A 283 -8.81 -6.26 4.04
C GLY A 283 -8.53 -7.40 3.12
N LYS A 284 -9.37 -8.41 3.24
CA LYS A 284 -9.60 -9.36 2.15
C LYS A 284 -10.59 -8.81 1.10
N SER A 285 -11.21 -7.67 1.35
CA SER A 285 -12.21 -7.06 0.45
C SER A 285 -12.13 -5.55 0.59
N VAL A 286 -11.76 -4.86 -0.44
CA VAL A 286 -11.64 -3.39 -0.44
C VAL A 286 -12.22 -2.84 -1.74
N PHE A 287 -13.17 -1.94 -1.60
CA PHE A 287 -13.68 -1.10 -2.68
C PHE A 287 -13.14 0.32 -2.50
N TYR A 288 -12.70 0.90 -3.60
CA TYR A 288 -12.16 2.24 -3.65
C TYR A 288 -12.75 3.00 -4.83
N ALA A 289 -13.23 4.22 -4.60
CA ALA A 289 -13.70 5.11 -5.65
C ALA A 289 -13.10 6.51 -5.46
N MET A 290 -12.76 7.17 -6.54
CA MET A 290 -12.21 8.51 -6.54
C MET A 290 -12.76 9.32 -7.71
N LEU A 291 -13.21 10.51 -7.42
CA LEU A 291 -13.63 11.51 -8.38
C LEU A 291 -12.71 12.72 -8.25
N THR A 292 -12.13 13.15 -9.37
CA THR A 292 -11.29 14.35 -9.43
C THR A 292 -11.86 15.29 -10.47
N LYS A 293 -12.30 16.46 -10.06
CA LYS A 293 -12.69 17.54 -10.96
C LYS A 293 -11.53 18.54 -11.06
N TYR A 294 -11.07 18.76 -12.26
CA TYR A 294 -10.12 19.81 -12.59
C TYR A 294 -10.88 21.08 -12.93
N TRP A 295 -10.22 22.22 -12.74
CA TRP A 295 -10.83 23.53 -12.85
C TRP A 295 -9.98 24.41 -13.75
N ASP A 296 -10.62 24.97 -14.76
CA ASP A 296 -10.06 26.02 -15.62
C ASP A 296 -10.08 27.35 -14.85
N ILE A 297 -9.07 27.54 -14.01
CA ILE A 297 -8.91 28.75 -13.17
C ILE A 297 -7.42 29.14 -13.14
N PHE A 298 -7.17 30.43 -12.91
CA PHE A 298 -5.83 31.03 -12.86
C PHE A 298 -5.05 30.78 -14.17
N ASN A 299 -4.01 29.95 -14.12
CA ASN A 299 -3.13 29.62 -15.25
C ASN A 299 -3.40 28.22 -15.82
N SER A 300 -4.51 27.60 -15.48
CA SER A 300 -4.90 26.31 -16.00
C SER A 300 -5.92 26.46 -17.11
N ASP A 301 -5.69 25.79 -18.24
CA ASP A 301 -6.62 25.71 -19.36
C ASP A 301 -7.35 24.34 -19.39
N TYR A 302 -7.39 23.62 -18.24
CA TYR A 302 -7.87 22.25 -18.17
C TYR A 302 -9.03 22.11 -17.19
N ASP A 303 -10.13 21.54 -17.66
CA ASP A 303 -11.34 21.29 -16.86
C ASP A 303 -11.87 19.87 -16.87
N PRO A 304 -11.02 18.81 -17.10
CA PRO A 304 -11.50 17.45 -17.19
C PRO A 304 -12.11 16.95 -15.89
N LEU A 305 -12.92 15.90 -16.04
CA LEU A 305 -13.43 15.08 -14.95
C LEU A 305 -12.77 13.71 -15.02
N ARG A 306 -12.14 13.29 -13.93
CA ARG A 306 -11.48 11.99 -13.82
C ARG A 306 -12.17 11.11 -12.77
N PHE A 307 -12.49 9.89 -13.15
CA PHE A 307 -13.10 8.90 -12.28
C PHE A 307 -12.27 7.63 -12.21
N ASN A 308 -12.07 7.10 -11.01
CA ASN A 308 -11.34 5.87 -10.76
C ASN A 308 -12.11 4.96 -9.81
N ILE A 309 -12.16 3.68 -10.15
CA ILE A 309 -12.69 2.62 -9.28
C ILE A 309 -11.65 1.52 -9.16
N SER A 310 -11.53 0.95 -7.98
CA SER A 310 -10.74 -0.25 -7.73
C SER A 310 -11.49 -1.17 -6.78
N TYR A 311 -11.53 -2.44 -7.10
CA TYR A 311 -12.07 -3.49 -6.22
C TYR A 311 -11.05 -4.61 -6.08
N PHE A 312 -10.75 -4.97 -4.86
CA PHE A 312 -9.88 -6.08 -4.51
C PHE A 312 -10.60 -7.01 -3.54
N ASP A 313 -10.54 -8.32 -3.79
CA ASP A 313 -11.04 -9.33 -2.85
C ASP A 313 -10.15 -10.58 -2.83
N VAL A 314 -10.24 -11.32 -1.72
CA VAL A 314 -9.57 -12.60 -1.53
C VAL A 314 -10.57 -13.64 -1.08
N PHE A 315 -10.71 -14.68 -1.87
CA PHE A 315 -11.61 -15.81 -1.62
C PHE A 315 -10.79 -17.03 -1.18
N ASP A 316 -11.13 -17.59 -0.02
CA ASP A 316 -10.60 -18.88 0.41
C ASP A 316 -11.38 -20.00 -0.31
N THR A 317 -10.65 -20.92 -0.97
CA THR A 317 -11.21 -22.07 -1.68
C THR A 317 -10.69 -23.37 -1.07
N ARG A 318 -11.26 -24.51 -1.45
CA ARG A 318 -10.78 -25.82 -0.98
C ARG A 318 -9.36 -26.17 -1.42
N VAL A 319 -8.90 -25.56 -2.52
CA VAL A 319 -7.60 -25.85 -3.13
C VAL A 319 -6.58 -24.73 -2.96
N GLY A 320 -6.95 -23.66 -2.25
CA GLY A 320 -6.05 -22.52 -2.03
C GLY A 320 -6.80 -21.20 -1.86
N LYS A 321 -6.16 -20.09 -2.25
CA LYS A 321 -6.72 -18.75 -2.16
C LYS A 321 -6.72 -18.09 -3.53
N THR A 322 -7.82 -17.42 -3.86
CA THR A 322 -7.97 -16.65 -5.11
C THR A 322 -8.01 -15.16 -4.79
N ASN A 323 -7.06 -14.41 -5.31
CA ASN A 323 -7.06 -12.95 -5.30
C ASN A 323 -7.69 -12.45 -6.58
N PHE A 324 -8.62 -11.53 -6.47
CA PHE A 324 -9.30 -10.89 -7.57
C PHE A 324 -9.14 -9.38 -7.45
N ASN A 325 -8.75 -8.71 -8.55
CA ASN A 325 -8.58 -7.27 -8.59
C ASN A 325 -9.17 -6.72 -9.88
N VAL A 326 -10.01 -5.69 -9.77
CA VAL A 326 -10.56 -4.95 -10.90
C VAL A 326 -10.23 -3.48 -10.71
N ASN A 327 -9.70 -2.85 -11.76
CA ASN A 327 -9.51 -1.41 -11.79
C ASN A 327 -10.15 -0.84 -13.05
N ALA A 328 -10.78 0.32 -12.90
CA ALA A 328 -11.32 1.08 -14.02
C ALA A 328 -11.03 2.56 -13.82
N GLY A 329 -10.80 3.24 -14.92
CA GLY A 329 -10.58 4.67 -14.93
C GLY A 329 -11.19 5.30 -16.18
N TRP A 330 -11.63 6.52 -16.04
CA TRP A 330 -12.19 7.31 -17.12
C TRP A 330 -11.89 8.80 -16.90
N VAL A 331 -11.41 9.44 -17.95
CA VAL A 331 -11.21 10.89 -18.01
C VAL A 331 -12.11 11.44 -19.11
N GLU A 332 -12.95 12.38 -18.77
CA GLU A 332 -13.75 13.17 -19.73
C GLU A 332 -13.14 14.56 -19.83
N GLY A 333 -12.77 14.95 -21.05
CA GLY A 333 -12.07 16.20 -21.33
C GLY A 333 -10.58 15.98 -21.62
N LYS A 334 -9.89 17.07 -21.96
CA LYS A 334 -8.49 17.04 -22.41
C LYS A 334 -7.53 17.18 -21.23
N MET A 335 -6.50 16.37 -21.20
CA MET A 335 -5.55 16.30 -20.10
C MET A 335 -4.17 15.84 -20.57
N PRO A 336 -3.07 16.38 -20.03
CA PRO A 336 -1.71 15.89 -20.31
C PRO A 336 -1.54 14.40 -20.00
N LEU A 337 -0.69 13.71 -20.76
CA LEU A 337 -0.46 12.26 -20.66
C LEU A 337 -0.07 11.80 -19.24
N MET A 338 0.66 12.62 -18.49
CA MET A 338 1.08 12.35 -17.13
C MET A 338 -0.10 12.02 -16.20
N ASN A 339 -1.28 12.56 -16.49
CA ASN A 339 -2.50 12.40 -15.70
C ASN A 339 -3.51 11.42 -16.32
N LEU A 340 -3.21 10.83 -17.46
CA LEU A 340 -3.99 9.74 -18.07
C LEU A 340 -3.59 8.39 -17.46
N TYR A 341 -3.86 7.28 -18.14
CA TYR A 341 -3.60 5.93 -17.64
C TYR A 341 -2.58 5.23 -18.51
N GLU A 342 -1.43 4.90 -17.94
CA GLU A 342 -0.44 4.00 -18.51
C GLU A 342 -0.89 2.55 -18.29
N GLY A 343 -0.54 1.63 -19.20
CA GLY A 343 -0.96 0.23 -19.17
C GLY A 343 -0.42 -0.60 -18.01
N GLN A 344 0.42 -0.02 -17.16
CA GLN A 344 1.06 -0.66 -16.00
C GLN A 344 1.98 -1.81 -16.38
N GLY A 345 2.74 -1.63 -17.45
CA GLY A 345 3.76 -2.57 -17.88
C GLY A 345 4.93 -2.66 -16.90
N ASN A 346 5.57 -3.82 -16.84
CA ASN A 346 6.77 -4.05 -16.00
C ASN A 346 7.84 -4.86 -16.74
N ALA A 347 7.67 -5.09 -18.02
CA ALA A 347 8.57 -5.88 -18.81
C ALA A 347 9.79 -5.08 -19.28
N LYS A 348 10.98 -5.65 -19.16
CA LYS A 348 12.16 -5.20 -19.88
C LYS A 348 12.52 -6.22 -20.95
N ARG A 349 12.58 -5.77 -22.21
CA ARG A 349 12.98 -6.62 -23.32
C ARG A 349 14.49 -6.68 -23.40
N ASN A 350 15.04 -7.88 -23.51
CA ASN A 350 16.45 -8.12 -23.79
C ASN A 350 16.59 -9.08 -24.98
N ASP A 351 17.69 -8.99 -25.71
CA ASP A 351 17.92 -9.81 -26.93
C ASP A 351 17.95 -11.32 -26.68
N PHE A 352 18.29 -11.73 -25.48
CA PHE A 352 18.42 -13.15 -25.14
C PHE A 352 17.24 -13.68 -24.32
N LEU A 353 16.79 -12.96 -23.31
CA LEU A 353 15.74 -13.39 -22.40
C LEU A 353 15.02 -12.18 -21.81
N ASN A 354 13.70 -12.14 -21.96
CA ASN A 354 12.90 -11.11 -21.31
C ASN A 354 12.76 -11.45 -19.82
N PHE A 355 13.21 -10.53 -18.97
CA PHE A 355 13.24 -10.72 -17.53
C PHE A 355 12.77 -9.47 -16.81
N GLY A 356 12.02 -9.64 -15.72
CA GLY A 356 11.54 -8.57 -14.88
C GLY A 356 11.60 -8.90 -13.39
N VAL A 357 11.60 -7.87 -12.55
CA VAL A 357 11.36 -7.98 -11.12
C VAL A 357 9.90 -7.62 -10.87
N GLY A 358 9.17 -8.54 -10.26
CA GLY A 358 7.72 -8.48 -10.24
C GLY A 358 7.12 -7.38 -9.38
N GLY A 359 6.23 -6.59 -9.97
CA GLY A 359 5.23 -5.80 -9.27
C GLY A 359 4.05 -6.66 -8.78
N LEU A 360 3.22 -6.11 -7.90
CA LEU A 360 2.04 -6.82 -7.39
C LEU A 360 0.89 -6.84 -8.42
N THR A 361 0.73 -5.75 -9.17
CA THR A 361 -0.43 -5.49 -10.05
C THR A 361 -0.04 -5.17 -11.48
N ASN A 362 1.23 -5.16 -11.83
CA ASN A 362 1.74 -4.83 -13.14
C ASN A 362 1.57 -5.99 -14.12
N PHE A 363 1.44 -5.68 -15.42
CA PHE A 363 1.52 -6.67 -16.50
C PHE A 363 2.99 -7.03 -16.76
N GLU A 364 3.32 -8.31 -16.68
CA GLU A 364 4.70 -8.77 -16.75
C GLU A 364 5.25 -8.89 -18.17
N THR A 365 4.35 -8.96 -19.17
CA THR A 365 4.73 -9.05 -20.58
C THR A 365 4.51 -7.73 -21.34
N MET A 366 3.97 -6.70 -20.68
CA MET A 366 3.78 -5.35 -21.21
C MET A 366 4.96 -4.47 -20.83
N ARG A 367 5.46 -3.68 -21.78
CA ARG A 367 6.52 -2.70 -21.50
C ARG A 367 5.94 -1.44 -20.88
N PRO A 368 6.63 -0.81 -19.94
CA PRO A 368 6.28 0.53 -19.49
C PRO A 368 6.22 1.50 -20.67
N GLY A 369 5.25 2.41 -20.68
CA GLY A 369 5.05 3.39 -21.73
C GLY A 369 4.50 2.85 -23.07
N GLU A 370 4.31 1.52 -23.21
CA GLU A 370 3.80 0.92 -24.46
C GLU A 370 2.38 1.35 -24.77
N PHE A 371 1.54 1.51 -23.73
CA PHE A 371 0.12 1.82 -23.89
C PHE A 371 -0.32 2.96 -22.97
N TYR A 372 -1.10 3.88 -23.53
CA TYR A 372 -1.79 4.92 -22.77
C TYR A 372 -3.27 4.96 -23.14
N SER A 373 -4.11 5.37 -22.20
CA SER A 373 -5.57 5.40 -22.34
C SER A 373 -6.17 6.56 -21.56
N ASP A 374 -7.26 7.16 -22.05
CA ASP A 374 -8.10 8.07 -21.27
C ASP A 374 -9.19 7.31 -20.48
N ARG A 375 -9.45 6.07 -20.87
CA ARG A 375 -10.41 5.16 -20.24
C ARG A 375 -9.89 3.73 -20.31
N PHE A 376 -10.06 2.99 -19.24
CA PHE A 376 -9.66 1.58 -19.21
C PHE A 376 -10.46 0.80 -18.18
N VAL A 377 -10.47 -0.51 -18.38
CA VAL A 377 -10.85 -1.50 -17.39
C VAL A 377 -9.83 -2.62 -17.40
N SER A 378 -9.30 -2.97 -16.24
CA SER A 378 -8.39 -4.10 -16.07
C SER A 378 -8.91 -5.04 -15.01
N PHE A 379 -8.60 -6.32 -15.19
CA PHE A 379 -8.84 -7.30 -14.16
C PHE A 379 -7.67 -8.25 -14.01
N GLN A 380 -7.49 -8.77 -12.81
CA GLN A 380 -6.44 -9.69 -12.47
C GLN A 380 -6.98 -10.78 -11.56
N LEU A 381 -6.65 -12.00 -11.89
CA LEU A 381 -6.97 -13.19 -11.11
C LEU A 381 -5.68 -13.90 -10.78
N LYS A 382 -5.45 -14.17 -9.50
CA LYS A 382 -4.29 -14.91 -9.02
C LYS A 382 -4.75 -16.00 -8.06
N HIS A 383 -4.59 -17.24 -8.45
CA HIS A 383 -4.90 -18.37 -7.61
C HIS A 383 -3.62 -18.93 -6.99
N ILE A 384 -3.55 -18.93 -5.67
CA ILE A 384 -2.45 -19.46 -4.87
C ILE A 384 -2.89 -20.84 -4.37
N PHE A 385 -2.31 -21.90 -4.90
CA PHE A 385 -2.60 -23.26 -4.51
C PHE A 385 -2.10 -23.55 -3.09
N ALA A 386 -2.67 -24.56 -2.47
CA ALA A 386 -2.19 -25.09 -1.21
C ALA A 386 -0.70 -25.47 -1.32
N GLY A 387 0.04 -25.28 -0.24
CA GLY A 387 1.48 -25.54 -0.22
C GLY A 387 1.82 -27.00 -0.51
N ILE A 388 2.78 -27.23 -1.40
CA ILE A 388 3.30 -28.54 -1.78
C ILE A 388 4.64 -28.73 -1.09
N LYS A 389 4.79 -29.83 -0.34
CA LYS A 389 6.07 -30.18 0.32
C LYS A 389 7.02 -30.78 -0.71
N VAL A 390 8.16 -30.12 -0.92
CA VAL A 390 9.25 -30.58 -1.79
C VAL A 390 10.53 -30.67 -0.94
N GLY A 391 10.91 -31.86 -0.56
CA GLY A 391 12.00 -32.08 0.41
C GLY A 391 11.66 -31.43 1.76
N ASN A 392 12.53 -30.54 2.24
CA ASN A 392 12.35 -29.77 3.49
C ASN A 392 11.68 -28.40 3.29
N LYS A 393 11.17 -28.10 2.07
CA LYS A 393 10.54 -26.81 1.77
C LYS A 393 9.08 -27.00 1.43
N ILE A 394 8.28 -25.98 1.73
CA ILE A 394 6.90 -25.85 1.24
C ILE A 394 6.91 -24.76 0.19
N ILE A 395 6.60 -25.13 -1.05
CA ILE A 395 6.44 -24.22 -2.17
C ILE A 395 4.95 -23.92 -2.41
N PHE A 396 4.65 -22.74 -2.92
CA PHE A 396 3.29 -22.31 -3.23
C PHE A 396 3.18 -22.01 -4.73
N PRO A 397 2.71 -22.98 -5.54
CA PRO A 397 2.41 -22.74 -6.94
C PRO A 397 1.25 -21.73 -7.07
N GLN A 398 1.30 -20.92 -8.09
CA GLN A 398 0.29 -19.89 -8.35
C GLN A 398 -0.01 -19.86 -9.84
N PHE A 399 -1.27 -19.64 -10.16
CA PHE A 399 -1.72 -19.34 -11.50
C PHE A 399 -2.15 -17.88 -11.55
N VAL A 400 -1.75 -17.16 -12.59
CA VAL A 400 -2.05 -15.75 -12.79
C VAL A 400 -2.67 -15.55 -14.16
N TYR A 401 -3.77 -14.81 -14.21
CA TYR A 401 -4.36 -14.31 -15.44
C TYR A 401 -4.66 -12.82 -15.27
N ARG A 402 -4.28 -12.02 -16.26
CA ARG A 402 -4.52 -10.57 -16.27
C ARG A 402 -5.03 -10.15 -17.62
N GLY A 403 -5.93 -9.16 -17.63
CA GLY A 403 -6.44 -8.56 -18.84
C GLY A 403 -6.75 -7.09 -18.68
N VAL A 404 -6.62 -6.35 -19.77
CA VAL A 404 -6.96 -4.93 -19.82
C VAL A 404 -7.50 -4.56 -21.19
N LEU A 405 -8.49 -3.69 -21.19
CA LEU A 405 -9.05 -3.02 -22.34
C LEU A 405 -9.10 -1.53 -22.06
N GLY A 406 -8.77 -0.69 -23.03
CA GLY A 406 -8.79 0.75 -22.87
C GLY A 406 -8.70 1.44 -24.21
N ASP A 407 -8.92 2.75 -24.22
CA ASP A 407 -8.82 3.54 -25.45
C ASP A 407 -8.47 4.99 -25.12
N MET A 408 -8.14 5.75 -26.13
CA MET A 408 -7.86 7.18 -26.04
C MET A 408 -8.53 7.92 -27.19
N LYS A 409 -9.42 8.85 -26.86
CA LYS A 409 -10.22 9.61 -27.82
C LYS A 409 -9.38 10.62 -28.60
N ASP A 410 -8.57 11.40 -27.89
CA ASP A 410 -7.86 12.56 -28.48
C ASP A 410 -6.34 12.30 -28.55
N ARG A 411 -5.95 11.14 -29.12
CA ARG A 411 -4.53 10.72 -29.22
C ARG A 411 -3.65 11.74 -29.94
N ALA A 412 -4.19 12.44 -30.95
CA ALA A 412 -3.44 13.42 -31.75
C ALA A 412 -3.01 14.68 -30.97
N ASP A 413 -3.64 14.94 -29.83
CA ASP A 413 -3.26 16.06 -28.96
C ASP A 413 -1.92 15.81 -28.23
N HIS A 414 -1.48 14.53 -28.19
CA HIS A 414 -0.23 14.10 -27.57
C HIS A 414 0.82 13.87 -28.66
N GLN A 415 1.83 14.73 -28.70
CA GLN A 415 2.85 14.75 -29.75
C GLN A 415 4.23 14.42 -29.20
N ASN A 416 5.16 14.06 -30.06
CA ASN A 416 6.55 13.73 -29.81
C ASN A 416 6.76 12.47 -28.95
N LEU A 417 5.71 11.67 -28.74
CA LEU A 417 5.80 10.38 -28.06
C LEU A 417 5.01 9.33 -28.85
N GLU A 418 5.64 8.20 -29.13
CA GLU A 418 4.98 7.07 -29.76
C GLU A 418 4.45 6.10 -28.70
N PHE A 419 3.14 5.87 -28.70
CA PHE A 419 2.48 4.89 -27.85
C PHE A 419 1.30 4.26 -28.58
N LYS A 420 0.83 3.13 -28.06
CA LYS A 420 -0.37 2.43 -28.52
C LYS A 420 -1.54 2.70 -27.58
N THR A 421 -2.76 2.44 -28.05
CA THR A 421 -3.95 2.38 -27.18
C THR A 421 -4.35 0.92 -26.98
N LEU A 422 -5.12 0.65 -25.92
CA LEU A 422 -5.63 -0.68 -25.57
C LEU A 422 -7.01 -0.93 -26.18
N ASN A 423 -7.25 -0.48 -27.42
CA ASN A 423 -8.53 -0.61 -28.11
C ASN A 423 -8.92 -2.06 -28.49
N HIS A 424 -7.97 -2.99 -28.34
CA HIS A 424 -8.21 -4.43 -28.34
C HIS A 424 -7.87 -5.00 -26.96
N TYR A 425 -8.41 -6.18 -26.68
CA TYR A 425 -8.17 -6.82 -25.40
C TYR A 425 -6.72 -7.33 -25.29
N TYR A 426 -5.97 -6.75 -24.37
CA TYR A 426 -4.66 -7.22 -23.97
C TYR A 426 -4.81 -8.21 -22.83
N HIS A 427 -4.18 -9.37 -22.92
CA HIS A 427 -4.16 -10.32 -21.82
C HIS A 427 -2.88 -11.14 -21.76
N GLU A 428 -2.56 -11.58 -20.55
CA GLU A 428 -1.44 -12.45 -20.27
C GLU A 428 -1.85 -13.52 -19.26
N THR A 429 -1.17 -14.66 -19.37
CA THR A 429 -1.27 -15.73 -18.38
C THR A 429 0.10 -16.12 -17.88
N GLY A 430 0.18 -16.61 -16.66
CA GLY A 430 1.45 -17.05 -16.10
C GLY A 430 1.31 -18.01 -14.94
N VAL A 431 2.43 -18.60 -14.61
CA VAL A 431 2.60 -19.42 -13.42
C VAL A 431 3.74 -18.88 -12.58
N GLU A 432 3.55 -18.87 -11.28
CA GLU A 432 4.58 -18.45 -10.32
C GLU A 432 4.78 -19.58 -9.29
N VAL A 433 6.01 -19.74 -8.83
CA VAL A 433 6.32 -20.63 -7.71
C VAL A 433 7.10 -19.84 -6.69
N ASN A 434 6.49 -19.59 -5.54
CA ASN A 434 7.11 -18.87 -4.44
C ASN A 434 7.78 -19.81 -3.43
N ASN A 435 8.66 -19.27 -2.61
CA ASN A 435 9.45 -19.96 -1.59
C ASN A 435 10.50 -20.96 -2.16
N LEU A 436 10.94 -20.74 -3.38
CA LEU A 436 11.99 -21.59 -4.00
C LEU A 436 13.37 -21.38 -3.35
N ILE A 437 13.75 -20.10 -3.12
CA ILE A 437 15.07 -19.72 -2.63
C ILE A 437 14.90 -18.90 -1.36
N PHE A 438 15.55 -19.32 -0.25
CA PHE A 438 15.56 -18.65 1.06
C PHE A 438 14.19 -18.30 1.64
N LYS A 439 13.11 -19.02 1.29
CA LYS A 439 11.71 -18.75 1.68
C LYS A 439 11.20 -17.35 1.25
N THR A 440 11.96 -16.61 0.47
CA THR A 440 11.67 -15.22 0.07
C THR A 440 11.53 -15.08 -1.43
N PHE A 441 12.37 -15.77 -2.20
CA PHE A 441 12.41 -15.63 -3.65
C PHE A 441 11.66 -16.76 -4.35
N GLY A 442 11.03 -16.42 -5.46
CA GLY A 442 10.38 -17.35 -6.36
C GLY A 442 10.63 -16.97 -7.82
N LEU A 443 10.14 -17.80 -8.70
CA LEU A 443 10.22 -17.60 -10.14
C LEU A 443 8.81 -17.63 -10.74
N GLY A 444 8.59 -16.84 -11.77
CA GLY A 444 7.39 -16.86 -12.59
C GLY A 444 7.71 -16.90 -14.06
N ALA A 445 6.80 -17.46 -14.83
CA ALA A 445 6.84 -17.46 -16.29
C ALA A 445 5.50 -16.95 -16.81
N PHE A 446 5.53 -16.00 -17.73
CA PHE A 446 4.35 -15.34 -18.27
C PHE A 446 4.37 -15.37 -19.78
N TYR A 447 3.19 -15.40 -20.38
CA TYR A 447 3.00 -15.38 -21.82
C TYR A 447 1.91 -14.39 -22.22
N ARG A 448 2.24 -13.50 -23.17
CA ARG A 448 1.31 -12.54 -23.78
C ARG A 448 0.43 -13.26 -24.78
N LEU A 449 -0.87 -13.00 -24.76
CA LEU A 449 -1.89 -13.62 -25.60
C LEU A 449 -2.71 -12.56 -26.33
N GLY A 450 -3.43 -12.98 -27.36
CA GLY A 450 -4.45 -12.17 -28.04
C GLY A 450 -3.92 -11.21 -29.08
N ALA A 451 -4.65 -10.12 -29.29
CA ALA A 451 -4.43 -9.18 -30.40
C ALA A 451 -3.08 -8.45 -30.38
N TYR A 452 -2.44 -8.37 -29.22
CA TYR A 452 -1.14 -7.73 -29.03
C TYR A 452 0.02 -8.74 -28.90
N SER A 453 -0.21 -10.02 -29.18
CA SER A 453 0.86 -11.01 -29.24
C SER A 453 1.80 -10.72 -30.40
N GLU A 454 3.09 -10.88 -30.17
CA GLU A 454 4.16 -10.76 -31.17
C GLU A 454 4.26 -12.06 -31.97
N GLU A 455 4.87 -12.02 -33.18
CA GLU A 455 4.96 -13.18 -34.06
C GLU A 455 5.79 -14.34 -33.48
N LYS A 456 6.88 -14.01 -32.77
CA LYS A 456 7.78 -15.03 -32.24
C LYS A 456 7.40 -15.40 -30.82
N PHE A 457 7.49 -16.68 -30.48
CA PHE A 457 7.23 -17.17 -29.12
C PHE A 457 8.05 -16.44 -28.05
N GLN A 458 9.34 -16.25 -28.30
CA GLN A 458 10.25 -15.60 -27.35
C GLN A 458 9.89 -14.15 -27.03
N ASP A 459 9.23 -13.45 -27.95
CA ASP A 459 8.83 -12.04 -27.78
C ASP A 459 7.59 -11.92 -26.89
N ASN A 460 6.82 -13.01 -26.74
CA ASN A 460 5.65 -13.11 -25.87
C ASN A 460 5.97 -13.74 -24.50
N PHE A 461 7.14 -14.37 -24.36
CA PHE A 461 7.52 -15.11 -23.17
C PHE A 461 8.42 -14.30 -22.26
N TYR A 462 8.07 -14.21 -20.97
CA TYR A 462 8.79 -13.44 -19.97
C TYR A 462 9.01 -14.24 -18.70
N LEU A 463 10.21 -14.17 -18.16
CA LEU A 463 10.55 -14.69 -16.85
C LEU A 463 10.52 -13.57 -15.81
N LYS A 464 10.16 -13.92 -14.58
CA LYS A 464 10.00 -13.03 -13.47
C LYS A 464 10.66 -13.58 -12.23
N LEU A 465 11.46 -12.75 -11.55
CA LEU A 465 11.85 -12.99 -10.17
C LEU A 465 10.74 -12.44 -9.26
N THR A 466 10.16 -13.31 -8.45
CA THR A 466 9.19 -12.90 -7.44
C THR A 466 9.85 -12.75 -6.08
N VAL A 467 9.49 -11.70 -5.36
CA VAL A 467 9.92 -11.49 -3.97
C VAL A 467 8.69 -11.62 -3.08
N ASN A 468 8.70 -12.62 -2.23
CA ASN A 468 7.63 -12.85 -1.26
C ASN A 468 8.13 -12.45 0.13
N LEU A 469 7.63 -11.33 0.64
CA LEU A 469 7.94 -10.83 1.98
C LEU A 469 6.99 -11.41 3.04
N ASN A 470 6.45 -12.60 2.83
CA ASN A 470 5.68 -13.29 3.86
C ASN A 470 6.63 -13.70 5.01
N PHE A 471 6.90 -12.78 5.89
CA PHE A 471 7.62 -13.02 7.17
C PHE A 471 6.68 -13.58 8.25
N LEU A 472 5.46 -13.98 7.90
CA LEU A 472 4.43 -14.47 8.83
C LEU A 472 3.82 -15.77 8.35
#